data_6fe1586453e73cc2818b293b02914eb3
#
_entry.id   6fe1586453e73cc2818b293b02914eb3
#
_cell.length_a   1.000
_cell.length_b   1.000
_cell.length_c   1.000
_cell.angle_alpha   90.00
_cell.angle_beta   90.00
_cell.angle_gamma   90.00
#
_symmetry.space_group_name_H-M   'P 1'
#
loop_
_entity.id
_entity.type
_entity.pdbx_description
1 polymer ?
#
loop_
_entity_poly.entity_id
_entity_poly.type
_entity_poly.pdbx_seq_one_letter_code
_entity_poly.pdbx_strand_id
1 'polypeptide(L)'
;MALRIERIPTLQDNYTYLVICEASGEAAVVDAPEAEPVMARVESEGARVTKLLTTHHHGDHCMANPDLAKRYGVPVFGHVSDASRIPGFTDGLEEGDTVQVGEQRARILHVPAHTRGHIAYVFDDAKAVFSGDTLFAGGCGRLFEGNAEMMYTARVEKFGSLPDDTRVFCGHEYTTSNLEFAAHVEPENEAVRKALVRARELRSRAARDWHDATPAEMTVPTTIGDERVTNPFLRAGSDAELARRRTLKDSF
;
A
#
# COMPACT_ATOMS: atom_id res chain seq x y z
N MET A 1 -7.56 -13.08 -16.83
CA MET A 1 -7.03 -14.12 -15.90
C MET A 1 -6.85 -13.47 -14.54
N ALA A 2 -7.13 -14.16 -13.43
CA ALA A 2 -7.24 -13.53 -12.14
C ALA A 2 -5.89 -13.39 -11.44
N LEU A 3 -5.73 -12.24 -10.78
CA LEU A 3 -4.66 -11.98 -9.82
C LEU A 3 -5.25 -12.20 -8.42
N ARG A 4 -4.73 -13.15 -7.68
CA ARG A 4 -5.09 -13.37 -6.29
C ARG A 4 -4.11 -12.63 -5.38
N ILE A 5 -4.63 -11.90 -4.40
CA ILE A 5 -3.86 -11.06 -3.50
C ILE A 5 -4.15 -11.50 -2.07
N GLU A 6 -3.12 -12.06 -1.43
CA GLU A 6 -3.16 -12.44 -0.02
C GLU A 6 -2.55 -11.33 0.83
N ARG A 7 -3.24 -10.98 1.90
CA ARG A 7 -2.79 -10.01 2.90
C ARG A 7 -2.11 -10.75 4.04
N ILE A 8 -0.91 -10.36 4.37
CA ILE A 8 -0.10 -10.96 5.42
C ILE A 8 0.12 -9.87 6.46
N PRO A 9 -0.45 -10.00 7.67
CA PRO A 9 -0.14 -9.08 8.74
C PRO A 9 1.31 -9.26 9.18
N THR A 10 2.01 -8.14 9.30
CA THR A 10 3.40 -8.09 9.73
C THR A 10 3.61 -6.94 10.72
N LEU A 11 4.62 -7.04 11.57
CA LEU A 11 4.93 -6.09 12.64
C LEU A 11 3.70 -5.79 13.53
N GLN A 12 3.37 -4.52 13.78
CA GLN A 12 2.26 -4.11 14.64
C GLN A 12 0.97 -3.80 13.86
N ASP A 13 1.10 -3.32 12.63
CA ASP A 13 0.00 -2.84 11.79
C ASP A 13 0.33 -2.83 10.29
N ASN A 14 1.48 -3.40 9.87
CA ASN A 14 1.90 -3.45 8.49
C ASN A 14 1.17 -4.53 7.70
N TYR A 15 0.97 -4.27 6.44
CA TYR A 15 0.55 -5.23 5.43
C TYR A 15 1.71 -5.60 4.51
N THR A 16 2.05 -6.87 4.47
CA THR A 16 2.77 -7.48 3.34
C THR A 16 1.76 -8.16 2.41
N TYR A 17 2.03 -8.15 1.11
CA TYR A 17 1.13 -8.77 0.14
C TYR A 17 1.84 -9.87 -0.65
N LEU A 18 1.18 -11.03 -0.75
CA LEU A 18 1.55 -12.08 -1.70
C LEU A 18 0.62 -11.99 -2.91
N VAL A 19 1.18 -11.63 -4.05
CA VAL A 19 0.46 -11.37 -5.30
C VAL A 19 0.68 -12.55 -6.24
N ILE A 20 -0.36 -13.34 -6.50
CA ILE A 20 -0.26 -14.61 -7.21
C ILE A 20 -0.99 -14.52 -8.55
N CYS A 21 -0.28 -14.80 -9.65
CA CYS A 21 -0.90 -15.05 -10.94
C CYS A 21 -1.51 -16.47 -10.94
N GLU A 22 -2.83 -16.57 -10.91
CA GLU A 22 -3.51 -17.88 -10.82
C GLU A 22 -3.24 -18.80 -12.03
N ALA A 23 -2.94 -18.23 -13.20
CA ALA A 23 -2.68 -19.02 -14.40
C ALA A 23 -1.33 -19.75 -14.36
N SER A 24 -0.30 -19.14 -13.74
CA SER A 24 1.07 -19.69 -13.75
C SER A 24 1.55 -20.17 -12.38
N GLY A 25 0.87 -19.80 -11.29
CA GLY A 25 1.33 -19.99 -9.92
C GLY A 25 2.53 -19.12 -9.54
N GLU A 26 2.98 -18.25 -10.45
CA GLU A 26 4.03 -17.26 -10.13
C GLU A 26 3.52 -16.19 -9.19
N ALA A 27 4.38 -15.79 -8.26
CA ALA A 27 4.03 -14.78 -7.28
C ALA A 27 5.12 -13.71 -7.11
N ALA A 28 4.69 -12.54 -6.66
CA ALA A 28 5.55 -11.52 -6.11
C ALA A 28 5.17 -11.24 -4.65
N VAL A 29 6.14 -10.84 -3.85
CA VAL A 29 5.90 -10.30 -2.50
C VAL A 29 6.06 -8.79 -2.57
N VAL A 30 5.08 -8.06 -2.03
CA VAL A 30 5.12 -6.59 -1.97
C VAL A 30 5.29 -6.18 -0.52
N ASP A 31 6.33 -5.40 -0.25
CA ASP A 31 6.71 -4.84 1.04
C ASP A 31 6.82 -5.90 2.17
N ALA A 32 8.02 -6.35 2.44
CA ALA A 32 8.28 -7.43 3.39
C ALA A 32 9.22 -7.00 4.52
N PRO A 33 8.71 -6.60 5.69
CA PRO A 33 9.57 -6.31 6.85
C PRO A 33 9.98 -7.57 7.62
N GLU A 34 9.19 -8.65 7.54
CA GLU A 34 9.42 -9.90 8.25
C GLU A 34 9.39 -11.09 7.29
N ALA A 35 10.36 -12.00 7.43
CA ALA A 35 10.50 -13.14 6.53
C ALA A 35 9.56 -14.32 6.90
N GLU A 36 9.44 -14.62 8.19
CA GLU A 36 8.72 -15.82 8.64
C GLU A 36 7.24 -15.83 8.25
N PRO A 37 6.44 -14.75 8.49
CA PRO A 37 5.03 -14.72 8.07
C PRO A 37 4.87 -14.88 6.56
N VAL A 38 5.79 -14.28 5.79
CA VAL A 38 5.79 -14.38 4.32
C VAL A 38 6.06 -15.82 3.87
N MET A 39 7.12 -16.44 4.42
CA MET A 39 7.47 -17.83 4.07
C MET A 39 6.33 -18.81 4.40
N ALA A 40 5.71 -18.65 5.57
CA ALA A 40 4.58 -19.47 5.98
C ALA A 40 3.38 -19.32 5.00
N ARG A 41 3.08 -18.09 4.57
CA ARG A 41 2.01 -17.84 3.61
C ARG A 41 2.34 -18.41 2.23
N VAL A 42 3.57 -18.20 1.73
CA VAL A 42 4.03 -18.74 0.44
C VAL A 42 3.89 -20.27 0.40
N GLU A 43 4.29 -20.94 1.49
CA GLU A 43 4.20 -22.40 1.62
C GLU A 43 2.74 -22.86 1.63
N SER A 44 1.88 -22.21 2.44
CA SER A 44 0.45 -22.55 2.53
C SER A 44 -0.31 -22.38 1.22
N GLU A 45 0.10 -21.40 0.39
CA GLU A 45 -0.50 -21.12 -0.91
C GLU A 45 0.11 -21.96 -2.06
N GLY A 46 1.22 -22.66 -1.80
CA GLY A 46 1.97 -23.36 -2.85
C GLY A 46 2.48 -22.43 -3.96
N ALA A 47 2.71 -21.16 -3.64
CA ALA A 47 3.07 -20.14 -4.61
C ALA A 47 4.56 -20.18 -4.95
N ARG A 48 4.90 -19.86 -6.20
CA ARG A 48 6.28 -19.74 -6.67
C ARG A 48 6.70 -18.29 -6.71
N VAL A 49 7.37 -17.82 -5.65
CA VAL A 49 7.90 -16.47 -5.61
C VAL A 49 8.96 -16.27 -6.70
N THR A 50 8.84 -15.23 -7.51
CA THR A 50 9.75 -14.89 -8.60
C THR A 50 10.41 -13.52 -8.45
N LYS A 51 9.91 -12.68 -7.54
CA LYS A 51 10.46 -11.34 -7.24
C LYS A 51 9.92 -10.75 -5.95
N LEU A 52 10.68 -9.80 -5.40
CA LEU A 52 10.25 -8.92 -4.31
C LEU A 52 10.06 -7.51 -4.88
N LEU A 53 8.95 -6.87 -4.54
CA LEU A 53 8.56 -5.56 -5.01
C LEU A 53 8.51 -4.62 -3.80
N THR A 54 9.37 -3.61 -3.76
CA THR A 54 9.45 -2.66 -2.66
C THR A 54 8.89 -1.32 -3.08
N THR A 55 7.91 -0.79 -2.34
CA THR A 55 7.32 0.51 -2.64
C THR A 55 8.27 1.66 -2.27
N HIS A 56 8.97 1.55 -1.14
CA HIS A 56 9.94 2.53 -0.66
C HIS A 56 10.90 1.91 0.36
N HIS A 57 11.94 2.67 0.74
CA HIS A 57 13.10 2.15 1.49
C HIS A 57 12.92 2.06 3.02
N HIS A 58 11.79 2.44 3.61
CA HIS A 58 11.62 2.33 5.06
C HIS A 58 11.72 0.87 5.52
N GLY A 59 12.38 0.66 6.66
CA GLY A 59 12.70 -0.69 7.13
C GLY A 59 11.49 -1.59 7.31
N ASP A 60 10.39 -1.00 7.76
CA ASP A 60 9.09 -1.70 7.94
C ASP A 60 8.39 -2.08 6.62
N HIS A 61 9.04 -1.86 5.47
CA HIS A 61 8.61 -2.33 4.16
C HIS A 61 9.62 -3.24 3.45
N CYS A 62 10.90 -3.24 3.89
CA CYS A 62 11.94 -3.90 3.11
C CYS A 62 13.01 -4.64 3.93
N MET A 63 12.89 -4.69 5.25
CA MET A 63 13.96 -5.24 6.11
C MET A 63 14.21 -6.72 5.85
N ALA A 64 13.20 -7.51 5.47
CA ALA A 64 13.34 -8.94 5.17
C ALA A 64 13.76 -9.25 3.73
N ASN A 65 13.93 -8.24 2.87
CA ASN A 65 14.30 -8.46 1.47
C ASN A 65 15.54 -9.36 1.29
N PRO A 66 16.67 -9.17 2.02
CA PRO A 66 17.85 -10.02 1.83
C PRO A 66 17.60 -11.49 2.14
N ASP A 67 16.84 -11.77 3.19
CA ASP A 67 16.55 -13.15 3.61
C ASP A 67 15.61 -13.83 2.61
N LEU A 68 14.57 -13.14 2.18
CA LEU A 68 13.61 -13.65 1.20
C LEU A 68 14.25 -13.81 -0.19
N ALA A 69 15.06 -12.83 -0.62
CA ALA A 69 15.79 -12.90 -1.89
C ALA A 69 16.73 -14.09 -1.91
N LYS A 70 17.47 -14.33 -0.81
CA LYS A 70 18.33 -15.50 -0.66
C LYS A 70 17.53 -16.81 -0.62
N ARG A 71 16.41 -16.84 0.11
CA ARG A 71 15.55 -18.04 0.27
C ARG A 71 14.97 -18.50 -1.05
N TYR A 72 14.53 -17.58 -1.90
CA TYR A 72 13.84 -17.89 -3.15
C TYR A 72 14.72 -17.75 -4.39
N GLY A 73 15.91 -17.15 -4.28
CA GLY A 73 16.81 -16.89 -5.41
C GLY A 73 16.25 -15.87 -6.38
N VAL A 74 15.64 -14.79 -5.88
CA VAL A 74 14.86 -13.83 -6.68
C VAL A 74 15.37 -12.39 -6.58
N PRO A 75 15.14 -11.56 -7.60
CA PRO A 75 15.50 -10.14 -7.59
C PRO A 75 14.62 -9.31 -6.64
N VAL A 76 15.17 -8.18 -6.20
CA VAL A 76 14.52 -7.14 -5.39
C VAL A 76 14.38 -5.88 -6.21
N PHE A 77 13.14 -5.51 -6.48
CA PHE A 77 12.77 -4.33 -7.24
C PHE A 77 12.42 -3.16 -6.32
N GLY A 78 12.77 -1.96 -6.75
CA GLY A 78 12.40 -0.69 -6.12
C GLY A 78 12.77 0.48 -7.01
N HIS A 79 12.51 1.72 -6.57
CA HIS A 79 12.88 2.89 -7.36
C HIS A 79 14.41 3.06 -7.45
N VAL A 80 14.91 3.45 -8.62
CA VAL A 80 16.37 3.62 -8.87
C VAL A 80 17.05 4.56 -7.87
N SER A 81 16.36 5.61 -7.41
CA SER A 81 16.94 6.55 -6.43
C SER A 81 17.15 5.94 -5.03
N ASP A 82 16.49 4.82 -4.74
CA ASP A 82 16.57 4.13 -3.46
C ASP A 82 17.50 2.91 -3.49
N ALA A 83 18.23 2.70 -4.57
CA ALA A 83 19.13 1.56 -4.77
C ALA A 83 20.11 1.32 -3.60
N SER A 84 20.63 2.38 -2.99
CA SER A 84 21.55 2.28 -1.84
C SER A 84 20.83 2.18 -0.49
N ARG A 85 19.50 2.33 -0.45
CA ARG A 85 18.70 2.38 0.77
C ARG A 85 17.82 1.14 0.97
N ILE A 86 17.46 0.45 -0.12
CA ILE A 86 16.68 -0.79 -0.07
C ILE A 86 17.62 -1.98 0.13
N PRO A 87 17.51 -2.73 1.23
CA PRO A 87 18.31 -3.93 1.46
C PRO A 87 18.10 -4.98 0.36
N GLY A 88 19.19 -5.52 -0.19
CA GLY A 88 19.13 -6.55 -1.22
C GLY A 88 18.71 -6.07 -2.60
N PHE A 89 18.63 -4.75 -2.85
CA PHE A 89 18.25 -4.17 -4.13
C PHE A 89 19.05 -4.73 -5.30
N THR A 90 18.37 -5.10 -6.38
CA THR A 90 18.98 -5.60 -7.63
C THR A 90 18.50 -4.87 -8.87
N ASP A 91 17.22 -4.53 -8.95
CA ASP A 91 16.57 -4.03 -10.18
C ASP A 91 15.83 -2.72 -9.93
N GLY A 92 16.22 -1.69 -10.69
CA GLY A 92 15.65 -0.35 -10.58
C GLY A 92 14.45 -0.14 -11.48
N LEU A 93 13.47 0.61 -10.95
CA LEU A 93 12.25 1.01 -11.65
C LEU A 93 12.10 2.52 -11.62
N GLU A 94 11.50 3.08 -12.69
CA GLU A 94 11.15 4.48 -12.83
C GLU A 94 9.67 4.63 -13.24
N GLU A 95 9.20 5.88 -13.32
CA GLU A 95 7.83 6.20 -13.78
C GLU A 95 7.55 5.58 -15.15
N GLY A 96 6.45 4.85 -15.26
CA GLY A 96 6.00 4.25 -16.52
C GLY A 96 6.62 2.90 -16.85
N ASP A 97 7.65 2.47 -16.10
CA ASP A 97 8.17 1.11 -16.24
C ASP A 97 7.12 0.07 -15.92
N THR A 98 7.39 -1.17 -16.28
CA THR A 98 6.49 -2.29 -15.98
C THR A 98 7.25 -3.47 -15.38
N VAL A 99 6.60 -4.16 -14.45
CA VAL A 99 7.08 -5.41 -13.89
C VAL A 99 6.02 -6.51 -14.10
N GLN A 100 6.47 -7.72 -14.41
CA GLN A 100 5.58 -8.83 -14.73
C GLN A 100 5.56 -9.86 -13.59
N VAL A 101 4.36 -10.36 -13.24
CA VAL A 101 4.14 -11.45 -12.29
C VAL A 101 3.32 -12.52 -13.01
N GLY A 102 3.97 -13.57 -13.48
CA GLY A 102 3.36 -14.51 -14.42
C GLY A 102 2.86 -13.79 -15.67
N GLU A 103 1.58 -13.89 -15.96
CA GLU A 103 0.93 -13.21 -17.09
C GLU A 103 0.40 -11.81 -16.74
N GLN A 104 0.50 -11.42 -15.49
CA GLN A 104 0.01 -10.13 -15.00
C GLN A 104 1.10 -9.07 -15.07
N ARG A 105 0.74 -7.87 -15.47
CA ARG A 105 1.66 -6.74 -15.59
C ARG A 105 1.25 -5.60 -14.67
N ALA A 106 2.19 -5.13 -13.87
CA ALA A 106 2.06 -3.89 -13.13
C ALA A 106 2.84 -2.78 -13.83
N ARG A 107 2.23 -1.62 -14.01
CA ARG A 107 2.96 -0.38 -14.36
C ARG A 107 3.32 0.36 -13.07
N ILE A 108 4.41 1.12 -13.15
CA ILE A 108 4.96 1.87 -12.04
C ILE A 108 4.43 3.30 -12.07
N LEU A 109 3.94 3.77 -10.93
CA LEU A 109 3.72 5.20 -10.67
C LEU A 109 4.78 5.68 -9.67
N HIS A 110 5.60 6.63 -10.03
CA HIS A 110 6.46 7.33 -9.09
C HIS A 110 5.61 8.34 -8.31
N VAL A 111 5.50 8.15 -7.00
CA VAL A 111 4.59 8.91 -6.11
C VAL A 111 5.38 9.47 -4.92
N PRO A 112 6.36 10.37 -5.19
CA PRO A 112 7.22 10.92 -4.16
C PRO A 112 6.44 11.80 -3.20
N ALA A 113 6.90 11.89 -1.98
CA ALA A 113 6.59 12.83 -0.91
C ALA A 113 6.76 12.20 0.47
N HIS A 114 6.22 10.99 0.70
CA HIS A 114 6.52 10.21 1.90
C HIS A 114 8.02 9.88 1.93
N THR A 115 8.53 9.29 0.85
CA THR A 115 9.96 9.25 0.51
C THR A 115 10.15 9.74 -0.92
N ARG A 116 11.38 10.08 -1.32
CA ARG A 116 11.68 10.56 -2.69
C ARG A 116 11.57 9.46 -3.73
N GLY A 117 11.96 8.24 -3.36
CA GLY A 117 11.91 7.08 -4.25
C GLY A 117 10.64 6.24 -4.09
N HIS A 118 9.55 6.80 -3.55
CA HIS A 118 8.31 6.05 -3.38
C HIS A 118 7.64 5.76 -4.71
N ILE A 119 7.35 4.48 -4.97
CA ILE A 119 6.59 4.01 -6.14
C ILE A 119 5.36 3.22 -5.74
N ALA A 120 4.38 3.17 -6.63
CA ALA A 120 3.22 2.31 -6.51
C ALA A 120 3.16 1.33 -7.70
N TYR A 121 2.66 0.12 -7.44
CA TYR A 121 2.49 -0.92 -8.47
C TYR A 121 1.02 -1.00 -8.85
N VAL A 122 0.68 -0.69 -10.11
CA VAL A 122 -0.69 -0.68 -10.62
C VAL A 122 -0.90 -1.84 -11.58
N PHE A 123 -1.70 -2.82 -11.17
CA PHE A 123 -2.18 -3.92 -12.00
C PHE A 123 -3.53 -3.52 -12.61
N ASP A 124 -3.49 -2.85 -13.77
CA ASP A 124 -4.69 -2.29 -14.42
C ASP A 124 -5.73 -3.38 -14.72
N ASP A 125 -5.32 -4.52 -15.29
CA ASP A 125 -6.23 -5.63 -15.63
C ASP A 125 -6.88 -6.28 -14.39
N ALA A 126 -6.18 -6.27 -13.26
CA ALA A 126 -6.68 -6.78 -11.99
C ALA A 126 -7.38 -5.72 -11.14
N LYS A 127 -7.40 -4.46 -11.61
CA LYS A 127 -7.96 -3.32 -10.86
C LYS A 127 -7.42 -3.27 -9.44
N ALA A 128 -6.10 -3.26 -9.30
CA ALA A 128 -5.42 -3.27 -8.01
C ALA A 128 -4.20 -2.34 -8.03
N VAL A 129 -4.03 -1.57 -6.96
CA VAL A 129 -2.85 -0.74 -6.75
C VAL A 129 -2.26 -0.99 -5.36
N PHE A 130 -0.95 -1.21 -5.31
CA PHE A 130 -0.16 -1.26 -4.08
C PHE A 130 0.43 0.12 -3.88
N SER A 131 -0.13 0.87 -2.94
CA SER A 131 0.14 2.31 -2.77
C SER A 131 1.20 2.62 -1.72
N GLY A 132 1.69 1.60 -0.99
CA GLY A 132 2.60 1.78 0.14
C GLY A 132 2.07 2.84 1.10
N ASP A 133 2.91 3.79 1.43
CA ASP A 133 2.61 4.85 2.40
C ASP A 133 2.22 6.20 1.78
N THR A 134 1.98 6.24 0.47
CA THR A 134 1.48 7.47 -0.16
C THR A 134 -0.02 7.62 0.00
N LEU A 135 -0.82 6.56 -0.23
CA LEU A 135 -2.28 6.56 -0.10
C LEU A 135 -2.69 5.46 0.89
N PHE A 136 -3.26 5.85 2.03
CA PHE A 136 -3.90 4.94 2.99
C PHE A 136 -5.43 4.98 2.84
N ALA A 137 -6.09 3.95 3.34
CA ALA A 137 -7.52 3.97 3.53
C ALA A 137 -7.94 5.15 4.44
N GLY A 138 -8.67 6.10 3.87
CA GLY A 138 -9.09 7.34 4.53
C GLY A 138 -7.96 8.32 4.88
N GLY A 139 -6.73 8.11 4.42
CA GLY A 139 -5.58 8.90 4.88
C GLY A 139 -4.40 8.98 3.91
N CYS A 140 -3.29 9.56 4.37
CA CYS A 140 -2.03 9.61 3.66
C CYS A 140 -0.82 9.55 4.61
N GLY A 141 0.33 9.15 4.07
CA GLY A 141 1.59 9.18 4.78
C GLY A 141 2.07 10.58 5.14
N ARG A 142 3.02 10.64 6.07
CA ARG A 142 3.75 11.86 6.40
C ARG A 142 4.69 12.27 5.27
N LEU A 143 5.04 13.56 5.23
CA LEU A 143 5.91 14.14 4.21
C LEU A 143 7.35 14.18 4.75
N PHE A 144 8.04 13.03 4.80
CA PHE A 144 9.39 12.99 5.36
C PHE A 144 10.45 13.54 4.40
N GLU A 145 10.31 13.30 3.10
CA GLU A 145 11.32 13.68 2.10
C GLU A 145 10.77 14.56 0.97
N GLY A 146 9.50 14.95 1.05
CA GLY A 146 8.83 15.78 0.05
C GLY A 146 8.00 16.91 0.66
N ASN A 147 7.10 17.44 -0.14
CA ASN A 147 6.22 18.55 0.22
C ASN A 147 4.76 18.27 -0.19
N ALA A 148 3.87 19.21 0.15
CA ALA A 148 2.45 19.06 -0.12
C ALA A 148 2.10 19.06 -1.61
N GLU A 149 2.83 19.79 -2.45
CA GLU A 149 2.67 19.81 -3.90
C GLU A 149 2.96 18.44 -4.50
N MET A 150 4.07 17.81 -4.10
CA MET A 150 4.43 16.44 -4.53
C MET A 150 3.36 15.43 -4.11
N MET A 151 2.89 15.51 -2.87
CA MET A 151 1.85 14.62 -2.34
C MET A 151 0.50 14.88 -3.04
N TYR A 152 0.17 16.12 -3.35
CA TYR A 152 -1.03 16.48 -4.09
C TYR A 152 -1.02 15.86 -5.49
N THR A 153 0.08 16.03 -6.23
CA THR A 153 0.27 15.40 -7.55
C THR A 153 0.17 13.88 -7.45
N ALA A 154 0.86 13.25 -6.49
CA ALA A 154 0.81 11.81 -6.31
C ALA A 154 -0.62 11.29 -6.05
N ARG A 155 -1.37 11.97 -5.19
CA ARG A 155 -2.66 11.48 -4.72
C ARG A 155 -3.83 11.90 -5.60
N VAL A 156 -3.90 13.19 -5.93
CA VAL A 156 -5.05 13.74 -6.65
C VAL A 156 -4.91 13.49 -8.15
N GLU A 157 -3.73 13.72 -8.72
CA GLU A 157 -3.53 13.59 -10.16
C GLU A 157 -3.24 12.14 -10.57
N LYS A 158 -2.38 11.41 -9.84
CA LYS A 158 -2.01 10.03 -10.21
C LYS A 158 -3.00 9.00 -9.68
N PHE A 159 -3.13 8.84 -8.36
CA PHE A 159 -4.11 7.88 -7.82
C PHE A 159 -5.56 8.30 -8.13
N GLY A 160 -5.85 9.60 -8.06
CA GLY A 160 -7.15 10.14 -8.40
C GLY A 160 -7.55 9.97 -9.88
N SER A 161 -6.64 9.61 -10.79
CA SER A 161 -6.98 9.28 -12.19
C SER A 161 -7.33 7.81 -12.41
N LEU A 162 -7.08 6.93 -11.42
CA LEU A 162 -7.41 5.51 -11.53
C LEU A 162 -8.93 5.29 -11.51
N PRO A 163 -9.45 4.22 -12.14
CA PRO A 163 -10.86 3.85 -12.10
C PRO A 163 -11.38 3.67 -10.67
N ASP A 164 -12.66 4.00 -10.45
CA ASP A 164 -13.30 3.93 -9.13
C ASP A 164 -13.28 2.54 -8.50
N ASP A 165 -13.32 1.48 -9.32
CA ASP A 165 -13.29 0.09 -8.88
C ASP A 165 -11.87 -0.47 -8.68
N THR A 166 -10.83 0.38 -8.79
CA THR A 166 -9.45 0.00 -8.47
C THR A 166 -9.31 -0.19 -6.96
N ARG A 167 -8.94 -1.40 -6.55
CA ARG A 167 -8.71 -1.75 -5.14
C ARG A 167 -7.38 -1.18 -4.67
N VAL A 168 -7.37 -0.54 -3.51
CA VAL A 168 -6.21 0.10 -2.89
C VAL A 168 -5.66 -0.78 -1.78
N PHE A 169 -4.42 -1.24 -1.94
CA PHE A 169 -3.65 -2.03 -0.99
C PHE A 169 -2.52 -1.15 -0.44
N CYS A 170 -2.71 -0.59 0.74
CA CYS A 170 -1.76 0.31 1.38
C CYS A 170 -0.85 -0.40 2.40
N GLY A 171 0.19 0.29 2.88
CA GLY A 171 1.20 -0.29 3.75
C GLY A 171 0.74 -0.63 5.17
N HIS A 172 -0.27 0.08 5.72
CA HIS A 172 -0.64 -0.03 7.13
C HIS A 172 -2.14 -0.09 7.40
N GLU A 173 -2.51 -0.71 8.52
CA GLU A 173 -3.87 -0.76 9.07
C GLU A 173 -4.19 0.50 9.90
N TYR A 174 -4.17 1.66 9.26
CA TYR A 174 -4.49 2.95 9.91
C TYR A 174 -5.92 3.43 9.67
N THR A 175 -6.78 2.62 9.08
CA THR A 175 -8.10 3.03 8.58
C THR A 175 -8.96 3.67 9.64
N THR A 176 -9.05 3.08 10.84
CA THR A 176 -9.88 3.64 11.92
C THR A 176 -9.40 5.02 12.33
N SER A 177 -8.11 5.19 12.62
CA SER A 177 -7.54 6.49 13.02
C SER A 177 -7.58 7.54 11.91
N ASN A 178 -7.47 7.12 10.66
CA ASN A 178 -7.61 8.01 9.51
C ASN A 178 -9.04 8.49 9.35
N LEU A 179 -10.03 7.60 9.48
CA LEU A 179 -11.44 7.96 9.39
C LEU A 179 -11.93 8.76 10.61
N GLU A 180 -11.33 8.59 11.79
CA GLU A 180 -11.56 9.47 12.94
C GLU A 180 -11.12 10.90 12.64
N PHE A 181 -9.93 11.06 12.07
CA PHE A 181 -9.47 12.36 11.59
C PHE A 181 -10.37 12.90 10.47
N ALA A 182 -10.74 12.07 9.49
CA ALA A 182 -11.65 12.49 8.42
C ALA A 182 -12.98 13.00 8.96
N ALA A 183 -13.56 12.32 9.97
CA ALA A 183 -14.78 12.76 10.64
C ALA A 183 -14.60 14.06 11.44
N HIS A 184 -13.40 14.30 11.97
CA HIS A 184 -13.08 15.55 12.67
C HIS A 184 -13.05 16.75 11.70
N VAL A 185 -12.43 16.59 10.53
CA VAL A 185 -12.29 17.70 9.56
C VAL A 185 -13.49 17.85 8.62
N GLU A 186 -14.30 16.80 8.49
CA GLU A 186 -15.50 16.78 7.65
C GLU A 186 -16.73 16.20 8.41
N PRO A 187 -17.18 16.83 9.50
CA PRO A 187 -18.20 16.26 10.40
C PRO A 187 -19.53 15.97 9.73
N GLU A 188 -19.87 16.70 8.66
CA GLU A 188 -21.12 16.51 7.90
C GLU A 188 -21.02 15.43 6.81
N ASN A 189 -19.83 14.83 6.61
CA ASN A 189 -19.64 13.80 5.59
C ASN A 189 -20.20 12.44 6.05
N GLU A 190 -21.40 12.10 5.55
CA GLU A 190 -22.05 10.83 5.90
C GLU A 190 -21.27 9.60 5.43
N ALA A 191 -20.54 9.67 4.31
CA ALA A 191 -19.76 8.55 3.81
C ALA A 191 -18.62 8.23 4.78
N VAL A 192 -17.95 9.26 5.32
CA VAL A 192 -16.91 9.11 6.35
C VAL A 192 -17.50 8.47 7.62
N ARG A 193 -18.67 8.96 8.10
CA ARG A 193 -19.31 8.38 9.30
C ARG A 193 -19.64 6.89 9.12
N LYS A 194 -20.20 6.52 7.97
CA LYS A 194 -20.51 5.10 7.67
C LYS A 194 -19.25 4.24 7.57
N ALA A 195 -18.23 4.74 6.89
CA ALA A 195 -16.94 4.06 6.77
C ALA A 195 -16.27 3.85 8.14
N LEU A 196 -16.30 4.86 9.02
CA LEU A 196 -15.74 4.77 10.36
C LEU A 196 -16.46 3.71 11.22
N VAL A 197 -17.79 3.68 11.17
CA VAL A 197 -18.57 2.65 11.90
C VAL A 197 -18.15 1.26 11.42
N ARG A 198 -18.09 1.05 10.10
CA ARG A 198 -17.67 -0.23 9.51
C ARG A 198 -16.24 -0.62 9.92
N ALA A 199 -15.29 0.33 9.85
CA ALA A 199 -13.91 0.07 10.24
C ALA A 199 -13.80 -0.34 11.72
N ARG A 200 -14.50 0.36 12.62
CA ARG A 200 -14.57 0.02 14.05
C ARG A 200 -15.18 -1.37 14.29
N GLU A 201 -16.24 -1.72 13.58
CA GLU A 201 -16.87 -3.05 13.66
C GLU A 201 -15.91 -4.17 13.23
N LEU A 202 -15.19 -3.98 12.12
CA LEU A 202 -14.19 -4.94 11.66
C LEU A 202 -13.07 -5.09 12.70
N ARG A 203 -12.52 -3.98 13.15
CA ARG A 203 -11.40 -3.98 14.10
C ARG A 203 -11.80 -4.40 15.52
N SER A 204 -13.06 -4.27 15.92
CA SER A 204 -13.54 -4.77 17.22
C SER A 204 -13.55 -6.30 17.32
N ARG A 205 -13.51 -6.99 16.17
CA ARG A 205 -13.45 -8.45 16.06
C ARG A 205 -12.03 -8.96 15.91
N ALA A 206 -11.07 -8.04 15.69
CA ALA A 206 -9.69 -8.38 15.40
C ALA A 206 -9.04 -9.12 16.57
N ALA A 207 -8.19 -10.08 16.22
CA ALA A 207 -7.33 -10.77 17.16
C ALA A 207 -6.52 -9.75 17.99
N ARG A 208 -6.13 -10.16 19.21
CA ARG A 208 -5.29 -9.31 20.07
C ARG A 208 -3.91 -9.09 19.50
N ASP A 209 -3.39 -10.11 18.81
CA ASP A 209 -2.13 -10.03 18.06
C ASP A 209 -2.43 -9.77 16.60
N TRP A 210 -1.77 -8.77 16.02
CA TRP A 210 -1.94 -8.41 14.62
C TRP A 210 -1.57 -9.55 13.67
N HIS A 211 -0.54 -10.35 14.02
CA HIS A 211 -0.12 -11.51 13.21
C HIS A 211 -1.22 -12.59 13.08
N ASP A 212 -2.14 -12.65 14.01
CA ASP A 212 -3.27 -13.58 13.97
C ASP A 212 -4.49 -13.01 13.23
N ALA A 213 -4.42 -11.76 12.75
CA ALA A 213 -5.55 -11.12 12.09
C ALA A 213 -5.96 -11.84 10.80
N THR A 214 -7.24 -12.16 10.70
CA THR A 214 -7.82 -12.80 9.53
C THR A 214 -8.24 -11.77 8.46
N PRO A 215 -8.36 -12.14 7.19
CA PRO A 215 -8.86 -11.24 6.15
C PRO A 215 -10.21 -10.59 6.47
N ALA A 216 -11.06 -11.23 7.28
CA ALA A 216 -12.36 -10.69 7.68
C ALA A 216 -12.28 -9.55 8.70
N GLU A 217 -11.12 -9.38 9.32
CA GLU A 217 -10.84 -8.36 10.35
C GLU A 217 -10.04 -7.18 9.81
N MET A 218 -9.56 -7.28 8.57
CA MET A 218 -8.76 -6.27 7.89
C MET A 218 -9.65 -5.29 7.13
N THR A 219 -9.33 -4.00 7.21
CA THR A 219 -10.10 -2.94 6.54
C THR A 219 -9.63 -2.69 5.10
N VAL A 220 -8.43 -3.13 4.75
CA VAL A 220 -7.84 -3.05 3.40
C VAL A 220 -8.18 -4.33 2.62
N PRO A 221 -8.53 -4.27 1.32
CA PRO A 221 -8.51 -3.08 0.47
C PRO A 221 -9.75 -2.21 0.60
N THR A 222 -9.58 -0.91 0.35
CA THR A 222 -10.64 0.01 -0.08
C THR A 222 -10.65 0.12 -1.60
N THR A 223 -11.41 1.04 -2.18
CA THR A 223 -11.37 1.35 -3.61
C THR A 223 -11.09 2.83 -3.84
N ILE A 224 -10.60 3.20 -5.02
CA ILE A 224 -10.43 4.61 -5.39
C ILE A 224 -11.77 5.37 -5.27
N GLY A 225 -12.88 4.74 -5.61
CA GLY A 225 -14.22 5.31 -5.43
C GLY A 225 -14.55 5.59 -3.96
N ASP A 226 -14.23 4.65 -3.05
CA ASP A 226 -14.38 4.88 -1.60
C ASP A 226 -13.50 6.03 -1.14
N GLU A 227 -12.23 6.07 -1.57
CA GLU A 227 -11.29 7.12 -1.20
C GLU A 227 -11.72 8.52 -1.70
N ARG A 228 -12.33 8.61 -2.86
CA ARG A 228 -12.87 9.89 -3.39
C ARG A 228 -13.97 10.47 -2.52
N VAL A 229 -14.70 9.66 -1.76
CA VAL A 229 -15.80 10.13 -0.92
C VAL A 229 -15.44 10.18 0.56
N THR A 230 -14.42 9.43 1.01
CA THR A 230 -14.08 9.32 2.44
C THR A 230 -12.73 9.94 2.81
N ASN A 231 -11.77 10.01 1.85
CA ASN A 231 -10.41 10.43 2.16
C ASN A 231 -10.24 11.95 2.02
N PRO A 232 -10.07 12.69 3.12
CA PRO A 232 -9.98 14.15 3.07
C PRO A 232 -8.76 14.64 2.30
N PHE A 233 -7.71 13.84 2.19
CA PHE A 233 -6.51 14.22 1.46
C PHE A 233 -6.66 13.99 -0.06
N LEU A 234 -7.37 12.97 -0.52
CA LEU A 234 -7.68 12.78 -1.93
C LEU A 234 -8.67 13.83 -2.44
N ARG A 235 -9.49 14.36 -1.53
CA ARG A 235 -10.49 15.40 -1.79
C ARG A 235 -9.98 16.81 -1.62
N ALA A 236 -8.72 17.00 -1.24
CA ALA A 236 -8.14 18.34 -1.16
C ALA A 236 -8.21 19.04 -2.53
N GLY A 237 -8.75 20.25 -2.57
CA GLY A 237 -8.89 21.04 -3.80
C GLY A 237 -7.59 21.75 -4.22
N SER A 238 -6.56 21.72 -3.38
CA SER A 238 -5.24 22.27 -3.65
C SER A 238 -4.17 21.67 -2.75
N ASP A 239 -2.90 21.83 -3.13
CA ASP A 239 -1.74 21.49 -2.33
C ASP A 239 -1.70 22.24 -0.97
N ALA A 240 -2.10 23.50 -0.96
CA ALA A 240 -2.21 24.30 0.25
C ALA A 240 -3.28 23.75 1.22
N GLU A 241 -4.39 23.24 0.70
CA GLU A 241 -5.40 22.55 1.52
C GLU A 241 -4.86 21.23 2.05
N LEU A 242 -4.20 20.44 1.21
CA LEU A 242 -3.56 19.21 1.62
C LEU A 242 -2.53 19.47 2.74
N ALA A 243 -1.70 20.50 2.59
CA ALA A 243 -0.72 20.91 3.60
C ALA A 243 -1.39 21.20 4.96
N ARG A 244 -2.47 22.00 4.96
CA ARG A 244 -3.22 22.31 6.20
C ARG A 244 -3.78 21.03 6.84
N ARG A 245 -4.41 20.15 6.04
CA ARG A 245 -4.97 18.89 6.53
C ARG A 245 -3.88 17.99 7.10
N ARG A 246 -2.70 17.93 6.44
CA ARG A 246 -1.57 17.13 6.94
C ARG A 246 -1.03 17.66 8.27
N THR A 247 -0.83 18.97 8.40
CA THR A 247 -0.42 19.60 9.67
C THR A 247 -1.43 19.31 10.79
N LEU A 248 -2.73 19.43 10.51
CA LEU A 248 -3.76 19.07 11.48
C LEU A 248 -3.69 17.58 11.88
N LYS A 249 -3.49 16.69 10.93
CA LYS A 249 -3.37 15.25 11.21
C LYS A 249 -2.12 14.92 12.04
N ASP A 250 -1.04 15.66 11.87
CA ASP A 250 0.21 15.43 12.63
C ASP A 250 0.08 15.79 14.12
N SER A 251 -0.92 16.63 14.47
CA SER A 251 -1.24 17.04 15.83
C SER A 251 -2.52 16.41 16.40
N PHE A 252 -3.24 15.62 15.61
CA PHE A 252 -4.46 14.92 16.00
C PHE A 252 -4.14 13.62 16.73
#